data_3c0bff1862c0d46e23eedf7526e53646
#
_entry.id   3c0bff1862c0d46e23eedf7526e53646
#
_cell.length_a   1.000
_cell.length_b   1.000
_cell.length_c   1.000
_cell.angle_alpha   90.00
_cell.angle_beta   90.00
_cell.angle_gamma   90.00
#
_symmetry.space_group_name_H-M   'P 1'
#
loop_
_entity.id
_entity.type
_entity.pdbx_description
1 polymer ?
#
loop_
_entity_poly.entity_id
_entity_poly.type
_entity_poly.pdbx_seq_one_letter_code
_entity_poly.pdbx_strand_id
1 'polypeptide(L)'
;MLALLPTASTFAVMPGMATPPKNGMIKVAVVLSKHATVIDFAGPWEVFQDTSIKDGDGNDISPFELFTVAPDKAALHTTGSNHFGLTITPDYSFADAPMPDIVVVGAQMGGPGLTDWLKKVHAQHKVIMSVCTGAFQLAKAGLLDGKQATTHHWYFGNFTREFPDVKLVKQVRYVKADPFTFSAGGLTSGVDLSLHIVAEYFGEEVAQNTADYMEYQSTGWKSNKGISVLTTPVTHKNWAGNIGPGNSVVLHMTTIGASPSFTTDIPAEEITAAPTTVQQNSTQLSIHIDIAGHPAMISGTMDEDAKLLRGTFTQNGKSYPLILKPVATH
;
A
#
# COMPACT_ATOMS: atom_id res chain seq x y z
N MET A 1 -39.79 28.01 35.22
CA MET A 1 -39.30 26.72 34.80
C MET A 1 -38.81 26.87 33.36
N LEU A 2 -37.49 27.19 33.20
CA LEU A 2 -36.86 27.43 31.91
C LEU A 2 -36.34 26.07 31.44
N ALA A 3 -36.88 25.56 30.37
CA ALA A 3 -36.39 24.34 29.75
C ALA A 3 -35.08 24.67 29.03
N LEU A 4 -33.97 24.12 29.52
CA LEU A 4 -32.71 24.08 28.78
C LEU A 4 -32.91 23.11 27.60
N LEU A 5 -32.88 23.66 26.38
CA LEU A 5 -32.74 22.86 25.17
C LEU A 5 -31.34 22.23 25.18
N PRO A 6 -31.22 20.94 24.84
CA PRO A 6 -29.91 20.33 24.70
C PRO A 6 -29.16 20.99 23.54
N THR A 7 -28.00 21.56 23.84
CA THR A 7 -27.06 22.05 22.83
C THR A 7 -26.55 20.85 22.04
N ALA A 8 -26.97 20.75 20.77
CA ALA A 8 -26.33 19.82 19.84
C ALA A 8 -24.83 20.11 19.82
N SER A 9 -24.02 19.14 20.19
CA SER A 9 -22.56 19.23 20.07
C SER A 9 -22.23 19.35 18.57
N THR A 10 -22.01 20.58 18.12
CA THR A 10 -21.47 20.81 16.78
C THR A 10 -20.00 20.42 16.82
N PHE A 11 -19.69 19.25 16.28
CA PHE A 11 -18.32 18.87 16.01
C PHE A 11 -17.70 19.92 15.09
N ALA A 12 -16.65 20.58 15.56
CA ALA A 12 -15.90 21.55 14.77
C ALA A 12 -15.08 20.75 13.73
N VAL A 13 -15.63 20.61 12.53
CA VAL A 13 -14.89 20.04 11.39
C VAL A 13 -13.70 20.95 11.10
N MET A 14 -12.50 20.38 11.13
CA MET A 14 -11.28 21.12 10.78
C MET A 14 -11.40 21.62 9.34
N PRO A 15 -10.99 22.88 9.05
CA PRO A 15 -11.06 23.40 7.69
C PRO A 15 -10.23 22.57 6.72
N GLY A 16 -10.87 22.01 5.68
CA GLY A 16 -10.22 21.27 4.60
C GLY A 16 -10.46 19.76 4.57
N MET A 17 -11.23 19.20 5.51
CA MET A 17 -11.70 17.81 5.43
C MET A 17 -13.10 17.72 4.83
N ALA A 18 -13.40 16.56 4.21
CA ALA A 18 -14.75 16.24 3.79
C ALA A 18 -15.68 16.25 5.02
N THR A 19 -16.70 17.09 4.99
CA THR A 19 -17.70 17.14 6.07
C THR A 19 -18.43 15.81 6.14
N PRO A 20 -18.59 15.19 7.33
CA PRO A 20 -19.44 14.01 7.46
C PRO A 20 -20.83 14.27 6.88
N PRO A 21 -21.47 13.29 6.24
CA PRO A 21 -22.82 13.46 5.73
C PRO A 21 -23.74 13.83 6.89
N LYS A 22 -24.61 14.82 6.67
CA LYS A 22 -25.52 15.33 7.71
C LYS A 22 -26.45 14.25 8.26
N ASN A 23 -26.76 13.24 7.45
CA ASN A 23 -27.60 12.10 7.80
C ASN A 23 -26.96 10.85 7.14
N GLY A 24 -26.65 9.85 7.96
CA GLY A 24 -26.08 8.57 7.49
C GLY A 24 -24.64 8.34 7.95
N MET A 25 -24.13 7.16 7.62
CA MET A 25 -22.77 6.76 7.93
C MET A 25 -21.79 7.24 6.86
N ILE A 26 -20.54 7.46 7.25
CA ILE A 26 -19.43 7.72 6.35
C ILE A 26 -19.06 6.42 5.63
N LYS A 27 -19.16 6.38 4.32
CA LYS A 27 -18.87 5.19 3.51
C LYS A 27 -17.38 5.03 3.27
N VAL A 28 -16.83 3.89 3.71
CA VAL A 28 -15.43 3.53 3.54
C VAL A 28 -15.31 2.39 2.55
N ALA A 29 -14.72 2.66 1.39
CA ALA A 29 -14.42 1.65 0.38
C ALA A 29 -12.98 1.14 0.54
N VAL A 30 -12.83 -0.16 0.75
CA VAL A 30 -11.53 -0.82 0.77
C VAL A 30 -11.28 -1.46 -0.59
N VAL A 31 -10.28 -0.94 -1.30
CA VAL A 31 -9.91 -1.44 -2.64
C VAL A 31 -9.12 -2.72 -2.52
N LEU A 32 -9.58 -3.75 -3.22
CA LEU A 32 -8.93 -5.06 -3.27
C LEU A 32 -8.61 -5.46 -4.71
N SER A 33 -7.45 -6.05 -4.89
CA SER A 33 -7.07 -6.76 -6.10
C SER A 33 -6.16 -7.94 -5.76
N LYS A 34 -5.74 -8.70 -6.74
CA LYS A 34 -4.81 -9.82 -6.52
C LYS A 34 -3.58 -9.35 -5.76
N HIS A 35 -3.06 -10.21 -4.89
CA HIS A 35 -1.89 -9.96 -4.03
C HIS A 35 -2.03 -8.77 -3.06
N ALA A 36 -3.25 -8.42 -2.66
CA ALA A 36 -3.44 -7.44 -1.60
C ALA A 36 -2.74 -7.90 -0.30
N THR A 37 -1.98 -7.00 0.32
CA THR A 37 -1.35 -7.25 1.62
C THR A 37 -2.39 -7.11 2.73
N VAL A 38 -2.62 -8.18 3.49
CA VAL A 38 -3.74 -8.29 4.43
C VAL A 38 -3.78 -7.14 5.43
N ILE A 39 -2.67 -6.86 6.13
CA ILE A 39 -2.64 -5.81 7.15
C ILE A 39 -2.89 -4.40 6.58
N ASP A 40 -2.57 -4.16 5.30
CA ASP A 40 -2.73 -2.85 4.66
C ASP A 40 -4.19 -2.48 4.45
N PHE A 41 -5.08 -3.46 4.39
CA PHE A 41 -6.53 -3.23 4.34
C PHE A 41 -7.25 -3.62 5.62
N ALA A 42 -6.86 -4.72 6.29
CA ALA A 42 -7.50 -5.17 7.52
C ALA A 42 -7.22 -4.22 8.69
N GLY A 43 -6.02 -3.64 8.80
CA GLY A 43 -5.69 -2.66 9.82
C GLY A 43 -6.57 -1.41 9.75
N PRO A 44 -6.65 -0.71 8.60
CA PRO A 44 -7.61 0.37 8.39
C PRO A 44 -9.07 -0.04 8.59
N TRP A 45 -9.46 -1.24 8.12
CA TRP A 45 -10.80 -1.78 8.30
C TRP A 45 -11.19 -1.81 9.78
N GLU A 46 -10.36 -2.44 10.63
CA GLU A 46 -10.63 -2.54 12.07
C GLU A 46 -10.72 -1.15 12.72
N VAL A 47 -9.82 -0.20 12.38
CA VAL A 47 -9.90 1.15 12.93
C VAL A 47 -11.26 1.79 12.65
N PHE A 48 -11.73 1.77 11.39
CA PHE A 48 -13.00 2.38 11.05
C PHE A 48 -14.20 1.60 11.61
N GLN A 49 -14.13 0.25 11.63
CA GLN A 49 -15.16 -0.61 12.17
C GLN A 49 -15.38 -0.41 13.68
N ASP A 50 -14.27 -0.31 14.42
CA ASP A 50 -14.28 -0.23 15.89
C ASP A 50 -14.41 1.21 16.41
N THR A 51 -14.44 2.20 15.51
CA THR A 51 -14.71 3.59 15.90
C THR A 51 -16.17 3.74 16.36
N SER A 52 -16.35 4.26 17.56
CA SER A 52 -17.64 4.57 18.14
C SER A 52 -17.73 6.05 18.51
N ILE A 53 -18.91 6.65 18.27
CA ILE A 53 -19.24 8.00 18.70
C ILE A 53 -20.56 8.00 19.47
N LYS A 54 -20.81 9.05 20.24
CA LYS A 54 -22.12 9.23 20.88
C LYS A 54 -23.10 9.92 19.93
N ASP A 55 -24.31 9.38 19.82
CA ASP A 55 -25.42 10.07 19.14
C ASP A 55 -26.03 11.19 20.03
N GLY A 56 -27.07 11.85 19.52
CA GLY A 56 -27.77 12.91 20.25
C GLY A 56 -28.45 12.47 21.55
N ASP A 57 -28.68 11.18 21.72
CA ASP A 57 -29.31 10.57 22.90
C ASP A 57 -28.26 9.95 23.84
N GLY A 58 -26.97 10.01 23.47
CA GLY A 58 -25.85 9.48 24.25
C GLY A 58 -25.56 7.99 24.04
N ASN A 59 -26.18 7.35 23.04
CA ASN A 59 -25.91 5.95 22.69
C ASN A 59 -24.64 5.84 21.84
N ASP A 60 -23.93 4.73 22.00
CA ASP A 60 -22.80 4.40 21.13
C ASP A 60 -23.30 3.96 19.75
N ILE A 61 -22.79 4.62 18.71
CA ILE A 61 -23.08 4.28 17.31
C ILE A 61 -21.80 4.20 16.50
N SER A 62 -21.78 3.33 15.50
CA SER A 62 -20.70 3.28 14.50
C SER A 62 -20.94 4.36 13.43
N PRO A 63 -19.99 5.31 13.23
CA PRO A 63 -20.15 6.35 12.23
C PRO A 63 -19.78 5.91 10.82
N PHE A 64 -19.20 4.72 10.63
CA PHE A 64 -18.68 4.23 9.36
C PHE A 64 -19.46 3.02 8.82
N GLU A 65 -19.72 3.02 7.52
CA GLU A 65 -20.21 1.89 6.73
C GLU A 65 -19.09 1.41 5.82
N LEU A 66 -18.56 0.19 6.03
CA LEU A 66 -17.44 -0.36 5.31
C LEU A 66 -17.90 -1.35 4.24
N PHE A 67 -17.23 -1.30 3.09
CA PHE A 67 -17.39 -2.29 2.03
C PHE A 67 -16.11 -2.48 1.22
N THR A 68 -16.00 -3.62 0.57
CA THR A 68 -14.89 -3.95 -0.31
C THR A 68 -15.25 -3.67 -1.77
N VAL A 69 -14.29 -3.18 -2.55
CA VAL A 69 -14.46 -2.91 -3.97
C VAL A 69 -13.26 -3.39 -4.78
N ALA A 70 -13.52 -3.97 -5.96
CA ALA A 70 -12.49 -4.52 -6.85
C ALA A 70 -12.83 -4.26 -8.33
N PRO A 71 -11.96 -4.62 -9.29
CA PRO A 71 -12.30 -4.56 -10.72
C PRO A 71 -13.57 -5.28 -11.09
N ASP A 72 -13.82 -6.43 -10.46
CA ASP A 72 -15.02 -7.25 -10.58
C ASP A 72 -15.35 -7.94 -9.25
N LYS A 73 -16.43 -8.71 -9.21
CA LYS A 73 -16.87 -9.45 -8.00
C LYS A 73 -16.34 -10.88 -7.91
N ALA A 74 -15.37 -11.25 -8.73
CA ALA A 74 -14.76 -12.56 -8.65
C ALA A 74 -13.90 -12.68 -7.37
N ALA A 75 -13.88 -13.88 -6.79
CA ALA A 75 -13.03 -14.13 -5.64
C ALA A 75 -11.55 -13.90 -6.00
N LEU A 76 -10.85 -13.19 -5.14
CA LEU A 76 -9.43 -12.88 -5.29
C LEU A 76 -8.61 -13.43 -4.13
N HIS A 77 -7.31 -13.67 -4.40
CA HIS A 77 -6.37 -14.12 -3.38
C HIS A 77 -5.45 -12.97 -2.95
N THR A 78 -5.28 -12.84 -1.65
CA THR A 78 -4.31 -11.91 -1.05
C THR A 78 -2.88 -12.45 -1.17
N THR A 79 -1.88 -11.63 -0.82
CA THR A 79 -0.50 -12.10 -0.67
C THR A 79 -0.39 -13.08 0.50
N GLY A 80 0.28 -14.21 0.26
CA GLY A 80 0.57 -15.20 1.31
C GLY A 80 1.85 -15.96 0.99
N SER A 81 2.53 -16.47 2.02
CA SER A 81 3.67 -17.37 1.87
C SER A 81 3.21 -18.72 1.28
N ASN A 82 3.98 -19.28 0.37
CA ASN A 82 3.71 -20.61 -0.20
C ASN A 82 2.31 -20.75 -0.84
N HIS A 83 1.80 -19.71 -1.49
CA HIS A 83 0.45 -19.66 -2.09
C HIS A 83 -0.71 -19.71 -1.08
N PHE A 84 -0.45 -19.55 0.20
CA PHE A 84 -1.46 -19.42 1.24
C PHE A 84 -1.77 -17.95 1.49
N GLY A 85 -2.84 -17.45 0.91
CA GLY A 85 -3.43 -16.15 1.20
C GLY A 85 -4.90 -16.33 1.57
N LEU A 86 -5.55 -15.26 1.95
CA LEU A 86 -7.01 -15.24 2.13
C LEU A 86 -7.67 -15.21 0.76
N THR A 87 -8.78 -15.92 0.63
CA THR A 87 -9.70 -15.75 -0.49
C THR A 87 -10.81 -14.81 -0.06
N ILE A 88 -11.00 -13.73 -0.82
CA ILE A 88 -12.00 -12.69 -0.51
C ILE A 88 -12.88 -12.50 -1.74
N THR A 89 -14.19 -12.45 -1.55
CA THR A 89 -15.15 -12.03 -2.57
C THR A 89 -15.52 -10.58 -2.29
N PRO A 90 -15.22 -9.63 -3.20
CA PRO A 90 -15.57 -8.22 -3.01
C PRO A 90 -17.09 -7.99 -3.00
N ASP A 91 -17.55 -7.02 -2.21
CA ASP A 91 -18.96 -6.64 -2.16
C ASP A 91 -19.41 -5.98 -3.47
N TYR A 92 -18.53 -5.13 -4.05
CA TYR A 92 -18.83 -4.35 -5.25
C TYR A 92 -17.69 -4.42 -6.28
N SER A 93 -18.05 -4.14 -7.52
CA SER A 93 -17.10 -3.78 -8.58
C SER A 93 -16.96 -2.24 -8.66
N PHE A 94 -15.91 -1.73 -9.36
CA PHE A 94 -15.80 -0.28 -9.62
C PHE A 94 -16.99 0.28 -10.42
N ALA A 95 -17.75 -0.56 -11.11
CA ALA A 95 -18.88 -0.15 -11.93
C ALA A 95 -20.15 0.08 -11.10
N ASP A 96 -20.36 -0.70 -10.03
CA ASP A 96 -21.60 -0.70 -9.25
C ASP A 96 -21.42 -0.27 -7.78
N ALA A 97 -20.19 0.05 -7.36
CA ALA A 97 -19.92 0.52 -6.01
C ALA A 97 -20.64 1.85 -5.72
N PRO A 98 -21.25 1.98 -4.52
CA PRO A 98 -21.72 3.29 -4.08
C PRO A 98 -20.55 4.27 -3.97
N MET A 99 -20.80 5.57 -4.18
CA MET A 99 -19.76 6.59 -4.04
C MET A 99 -19.28 6.61 -2.58
N PRO A 100 -18.00 6.31 -2.32
CA PRO A 100 -17.45 6.33 -0.96
C PRO A 100 -17.15 7.76 -0.51
N ASP A 101 -17.03 7.96 0.80
CA ASP A 101 -16.48 9.16 1.42
C ASP A 101 -14.99 9.01 1.70
N ILE A 102 -14.54 7.78 1.98
CA ILE A 102 -13.14 7.42 2.21
C ILE A 102 -12.80 6.19 1.35
N VAL A 103 -11.62 6.21 0.74
CA VAL A 103 -11.05 5.07 0.00
C VAL A 103 -9.74 4.65 0.63
N VAL A 104 -9.59 3.35 0.91
CA VAL A 104 -8.35 2.73 1.38
C VAL A 104 -7.73 1.91 0.25
N VAL A 105 -6.48 2.20 -0.09
CA VAL A 105 -5.72 1.50 -1.13
C VAL A 105 -4.44 0.92 -0.53
N GLY A 106 -4.45 -0.37 -0.20
CA GLY A 106 -3.28 -1.10 0.30
C GLY A 106 -2.31 -1.49 -0.81
N ALA A 107 -1.21 -2.13 -0.43
CA ALA A 107 -0.30 -2.78 -1.37
C ALA A 107 -1.03 -3.90 -2.12
N GLN A 108 -1.02 -3.85 -3.44
CA GLN A 108 -1.71 -4.79 -4.32
C GLN A 108 -1.30 -4.57 -5.79
N MET A 109 -1.64 -5.50 -6.66
CA MET A 109 -1.33 -5.35 -8.09
C MET A 109 -2.12 -4.22 -8.78
N GLY A 110 -3.28 -3.84 -8.23
CA GLY A 110 -4.25 -3.01 -8.94
C GLY A 110 -5.07 -3.84 -9.93
N GLY A 111 -5.63 -3.20 -10.93
CA GLY A 111 -6.42 -3.88 -11.94
C GLY A 111 -7.15 -2.91 -12.87
N PRO A 112 -7.81 -3.44 -13.92
CA PRO A 112 -8.53 -2.61 -14.87
C PRO A 112 -9.53 -1.68 -14.19
N GLY A 113 -9.55 -0.42 -14.60
CA GLY A 113 -10.49 0.58 -14.11
C GLY A 113 -10.13 1.25 -12.78
N LEU A 114 -9.14 0.75 -12.02
CA LEU A 114 -8.76 1.34 -10.73
C LEU A 114 -8.35 2.80 -10.85
N THR A 115 -7.47 3.11 -11.77
CA THR A 115 -6.97 4.48 -12.01
C THR A 115 -8.12 5.45 -12.30
N ASP A 116 -9.04 5.08 -13.18
CA ASP A 116 -10.16 5.94 -13.57
C ASP A 116 -11.17 6.07 -12.42
N TRP A 117 -11.39 4.99 -11.68
CA TRP A 117 -12.27 5.01 -10.51
C TRP A 117 -11.70 5.91 -9.40
N LEU A 118 -10.40 5.84 -9.11
CA LEU A 118 -9.74 6.73 -8.15
C LEU A 118 -9.83 8.21 -8.59
N LYS A 119 -9.61 8.51 -9.87
CA LYS A 119 -9.79 9.87 -10.40
C LYS A 119 -11.23 10.36 -10.23
N LYS A 120 -12.21 9.51 -10.52
CA LYS A 120 -13.63 9.83 -10.35
C LYS A 120 -13.98 10.15 -8.89
N VAL A 121 -13.50 9.34 -7.96
CA VAL A 121 -13.71 9.55 -6.51
C VAL A 121 -13.03 10.84 -6.04
N HIS A 122 -11.77 11.06 -6.43
CA HIS A 122 -11.01 12.26 -6.07
C HIS A 122 -11.67 13.55 -6.59
N ALA A 123 -12.21 13.52 -7.81
CA ALA A 123 -12.94 14.65 -8.40
C ALA A 123 -14.19 15.06 -7.61
N GLN A 124 -14.71 14.17 -6.74
CA GLN A 124 -15.81 14.45 -5.83
C GLN A 124 -15.34 14.91 -4.44
N HIS A 125 -14.06 15.28 -4.30
CA HIS A 125 -13.43 15.71 -3.04
C HIS A 125 -13.60 14.69 -1.90
N LYS A 126 -13.50 13.40 -2.23
CA LYS A 126 -13.52 12.31 -1.27
C LYS A 126 -12.12 11.96 -0.80
N VAL A 127 -12.00 11.52 0.44
CA VAL A 127 -10.71 11.16 1.02
C VAL A 127 -10.18 9.89 0.37
N ILE A 128 -8.93 9.91 -0.08
CA ILE A 128 -8.23 8.73 -0.58
C ILE A 128 -6.93 8.56 0.23
N MET A 129 -6.79 7.41 0.86
CA MET A 129 -5.59 7.05 1.60
C MET A 129 -4.92 5.81 1.00
N SER A 130 -3.60 5.85 0.91
CA SER A 130 -2.82 4.67 0.55
C SER A 130 -2.03 4.15 1.75
N VAL A 131 -1.80 2.83 1.75
CA VAL A 131 -0.93 2.15 2.70
C VAL A 131 0.15 1.39 1.93
N CYS A 132 1.40 1.46 2.39
CA CYS A 132 2.49 0.70 1.80
C CYS A 132 2.70 1.06 0.31
N THR A 133 2.84 0.08 -0.57
CA THR A 133 2.95 0.31 -2.02
C THR A 133 1.64 0.68 -2.69
N GLY A 134 0.53 0.78 -1.96
CA GLY A 134 -0.70 1.42 -2.45
C GLY A 134 -0.48 2.84 -2.98
N ALA A 135 0.56 3.54 -2.49
CA ALA A 135 0.97 4.84 -3.01
C ALA A 135 1.30 4.84 -4.51
N PHE A 136 1.79 3.72 -5.06
CA PHE A 136 2.02 3.56 -6.50
C PHE A 136 0.71 3.65 -7.30
N GLN A 137 -0.38 3.13 -6.77
CA GLN A 137 -1.69 3.20 -7.44
C GLN A 137 -2.21 4.65 -7.47
N LEU A 138 -2.01 5.40 -6.38
CA LEU A 138 -2.36 6.82 -6.32
C LEU A 138 -1.49 7.64 -7.28
N ALA A 139 -0.18 7.36 -7.33
CA ALA A 139 0.74 8.03 -8.26
C ALA A 139 0.40 7.71 -9.73
N LYS A 140 0.12 6.45 -10.06
CA LYS A 140 -0.37 6.05 -11.40
C LYS A 140 -1.66 6.78 -11.80
N ALA A 141 -2.50 7.10 -10.84
CA ALA A 141 -3.70 7.91 -11.06
C ALA A 141 -3.41 9.42 -11.15
N GLY A 142 -2.15 9.86 -11.01
CA GLY A 142 -1.79 11.30 -11.03
C GLY A 142 -2.21 12.06 -9.77
N LEU A 143 -2.66 11.38 -8.73
CA LEU A 143 -3.18 12.03 -7.52
C LEU A 143 -2.07 12.60 -6.63
N LEU A 144 -0.83 12.19 -6.86
CA LEU A 144 0.35 12.59 -6.09
C LEU A 144 1.30 13.53 -6.86
N ASP A 145 1.01 13.88 -8.11
CA ASP A 145 1.87 14.69 -8.97
C ASP A 145 2.18 16.06 -8.33
N GLY A 146 3.46 16.38 -8.19
CA GLY A 146 3.96 17.61 -7.56
C GLY A 146 3.78 17.68 -6.04
N LYS A 147 3.15 16.69 -5.41
CA LYS A 147 2.81 16.65 -3.98
C LYS A 147 3.82 15.85 -3.16
N GLN A 148 3.75 16.00 -1.85
CA GLN A 148 4.48 15.16 -0.91
C GLN A 148 3.75 13.83 -0.72
N ALA A 149 4.51 12.72 -0.65
CA ALA A 149 3.96 11.42 -0.35
C ALA A 149 4.99 10.51 0.32
N THR A 150 4.54 9.44 0.95
CA THR A 150 5.39 8.36 1.42
C THR A 150 4.87 7.01 0.93
N THR A 151 5.69 5.99 1.05
CA THR A 151 5.38 4.60 0.72
C THR A 151 6.16 3.67 1.65
N HIS A 152 6.07 2.37 1.45
CA HIS A 152 6.90 1.42 2.20
C HIS A 152 8.39 1.69 1.94
N HIS A 153 9.20 1.73 2.99
CA HIS A 153 10.60 2.14 2.94
C HIS A 153 11.48 1.31 2.00
N TRP A 154 11.17 0.03 1.79
CA TRP A 154 11.89 -0.81 0.83
C TRP A 154 11.69 -0.38 -0.62
N TYR A 155 10.62 0.36 -0.90
CA TYR A 155 10.25 0.79 -2.25
C TYR A 155 10.53 2.28 -2.51
N PHE A 156 11.22 2.98 -1.62
CA PHE A 156 11.54 4.39 -1.81
C PHE A 156 12.28 4.66 -3.12
N GLY A 157 13.29 3.82 -3.44
CA GLY A 157 14.05 3.96 -4.68
C GLY A 157 13.21 3.72 -5.94
N ASN A 158 12.36 2.68 -5.91
CA ASN A 158 11.45 2.36 -7.01
C ASN A 158 10.44 3.48 -7.21
N PHE A 159 9.83 3.96 -6.11
CA PHE A 159 8.83 5.01 -6.13
C PHE A 159 9.38 6.32 -6.72
N THR A 160 10.57 6.76 -6.27
CA THR A 160 11.21 7.97 -6.79
C THR A 160 11.59 7.85 -8.27
N ARG A 161 12.04 6.65 -8.71
CA ARG A 161 12.39 6.41 -10.10
C ARG A 161 11.17 6.40 -11.01
N GLU A 162 10.06 5.78 -10.58
CA GLU A 162 8.83 5.64 -11.36
C GLU A 162 8.01 6.93 -11.38
N PHE A 163 8.04 7.70 -10.28
CA PHE A 163 7.26 8.93 -10.12
C PHE A 163 8.16 10.09 -9.68
N PRO A 164 9.01 10.61 -10.57
CA PRO A 164 10.02 11.64 -10.22
C PRO A 164 9.39 12.98 -9.79
N ASP A 165 8.14 13.25 -10.18
CA ASP A 165 7.42 14.47 -9.81
C ASP A 165 6.83 14.40 -8.40
N VAL A 166 6.79 13.23 -7.77
CA VAL A 166 6.31 13.06 -6.39
C VAL A 166 7.45 13.36 -5.41
N LYS A 167 7.19 14.24 -4.46
CA LYS A 167 8.17 14.61 -3.41
C LYS A 167 8.14 13.58 -2.30
N LEU A 168 8.98 12.55 -2.39
CA LEU A 168 9.05 11.48 -1.39
C LEU A 168 9.49 12.01 -0.01
N VAL A 169 8.67 11.77 1.00
CA VAL A 169 8.98 12.04 2.41
C VAL A 169 9.33 10.72 3.10
N LYS A 170 10.51 10.66 3.70
CA LYS A 170 11.04 9.47 4.38
C LYS A 170 10.88 9.58 5.89
N GLN A 171 10.92 8.43 6.58
CA GLN A 171 10.90 8.36 8.06
C GLN A 171 9.68 9.01 8.72
N VAL A 172 8.54 8.93 8.06
CA VAL A 172 7.24 9.35 8.58
C VAL A 172 6.26 8.18 8.55
N ARG A 173 5.26 8.21 9.42
CA ARG A 173 4.21 7.21 9.41
C ARG A 173 3.26 7.44 8.24
N TYR A 174 2.92 8.70 7.98
CA TYR A 174 2.04 9.10 6.88
C TYR A 174 2.35 10.51 6.39
N VAL A 175 1.78 10.89 5.27
CA VAL A 175 1.83 12.23 4.68
C VAL A 175 0.43 12.62 4.25
N LYS A 176 0.02 13.82 4.61
CA LYS A 176 -1.16 14.50 4.05
C LYS A 176 -0.69 15.28 2.83
N ALA A 177 -0.94 14.76 1.64
CA ALA A 177 -0.53 15.36 0.36
C ALA A 177 -1.35 16.61 0.03
N ASP A 178 -2.65 16.56 0.33
CA ASP A 178 -3.62 17.63 0.25
C ASP A 178 -4.83 17.31 1.18
N PRO A 179 -5.89 18.14 1.24
CA PRO A 179 -7.03 17.88 2.12
C PRO A 179 -7.74 16.55 1.92
N PHE A 180 -7.59 15.93 0.75
CA PHE A 180 -8.31 14.71 0.37
C PHE A 180 -7.40 13.53 0.04
N THR A 181 -6.08 13.72 0.01
CA THR A 181 -5.14 12.68 -0.41
C THR A 181 -4.08 12.44 0.65
N PHE A 182 -3.97 11.19 1.09
CA PHE A 182 -3.04 10.77 2.13
C PHE A 182 -2.23 9.56 1.67
N SER A 183 -1.03 9.40 2.20
CA SER A 183 -0.22 8.21 1.99
C SER A 183 0.46 7.77 3.27
N ALA A 184 0.40 6.49 3.60
CA ALA A 184 1.09 5.90 4.74
C ALA A 184 2.28 5.04 4.29
N GLY A 185 3.25 4.91 5.18
CA GLY A 185 4.31 3.93 5.06
C GLY A 185 3.79 2.49 5.08
N GLY A 186 4.65 1.52 5.39
CA GLY A 186 4.27 0.11 5.35
C GLY A 186 3.43 -0.35 6.53
N LEU A 187 2.52 -1.28 6.25
CA LEU A 187 1.84 -2.14 7.22
C LEU A 187 1.10 -1.35 8.31
N THR A 188 1.60 -1.38 9.55
CA THR A 188 0.98 -0.70 10.69
C THR A 188 0.87 0.82 10.57
N SER A 189 1.56 1.44 9.61
CA SER A 189 1.37 2.86 9.29
C SER A 189 -0.04 3.16 8.78
N GLY A 190 -0.71 2.16 8.19
CA GLY A 190 -2.12 2.26 7.79
C GLY A 190 -3.05 2.46 8.98
N VAL A 191 -2.78 1.77 10.11
CA VAL A 191 -3.53 1.95 11.37
C VAL A 191 -3.34 3.37 11.90
N ASP A 192 -2.09 3.87 11.95
CA ASP A 192 -1.83 5.26 12.38
C ASP A 192 -2.55 6.27 11.50
N LEU A 193 -2.51 6.09 10.17
CA LEU A 193 -3.21 7.01 9.26
C LEU A 193 -4.72 6.96 9.43
N SER A 194 -5.29 5.77 9.63
CA SER A 194 -6.74 5.63 9.86
C SER A 194 -7.18 6.30 11.16
N LEU A 195 -6.44 6.11 12.25
CA LEU A 195 -6.68 6.81 13.52
C LEU A 195 -6.54 8.33 13.37
N HIS A 196 -5.56 8.80 12.57
CA HIS A 196 -5.42 10.21 12.25
C HIS A 196 -6.66 10.75 11.51
N ILE A 197 -7.18 10.00 10.54
CA ILE A 197 -8.41 10.37 9.81
C ILE A 197 -9.60 10.39 10.76
N VAL A 198 -9.74 9.42 11.67
CA VAL A 198 -10.76 9.44 12.72
C VAL A 198 -10.64 10.70 13.59
N ALA A 199 -9.40 11.06 13.98
CA ALA A 199 -9.16 12.27 14.76
C ALA A 199 -9.53 13.56 14.00
N GLU A 200 -9.28 13.61 12.67
CA GLU A 200 -9.69 14.75 11.85
C GLU A 200 -11.23 14.86 11.71
N TYR A 201 -11.96 13.73 11.70
CA TYR A 201 -13.42 13.74 11.63
C TYR A 201 -14.11 13.99 12.97
N PHE A 202 -13.62 13.35 14.03
CA PHE A 202 -14.34 13.26 15.30
C PHE A 202 -13.54 13.76 16.52
N GLY A 203 -12.30 14.19 16.30
CA GLY A 203 -11.40 14.66 17.37
C GLY A 203 -10.50 13.57 17.94
N GLU A 204 -9.45 14.02 18.63
CA GLU A 204 -8.42 13.12 19.19
C GLU A 204 -8.96 12.16 20.26
N GLU A 205 -9.99 12.56 21.00
CA GLU A 205 -10.61 11.73 22.04
C GLU A 205 -11.23 10.46 21.44
N VAL A 206 -11.99 10.59 20.36
CA VAL A 206 -12.60 9.45 19.66
C VAL A 206 -11.52 8.53 19.09
N ALA A 207 -10.49 9.09 18.45
CA ALA A 207 -9.38 8.31 17.93
C ALA A 207 -8.58 7.60 19.05
N GLN A 208 -8.41 8.23 20.23
CA GLN A 208 -7.77 7.61 21.37
C GLN A 208 -8.61 6.45 21.92
N ASN A 209 -9.93 6.65 22.08
CA ASN A 209 -10.83 5.59 22.53
C ASN A 209 -10.82 4.39 21.57
N THR A 210 -10.77 4.64 20.25
CA THR A 210 -10.62 3.58 19.24
C THR A 210 -9.27 2.86 19.38
N ALA A 211 -8.17 3.60 19.55
CA ALA A 211 -6.84 3.00 19.77
C ALA A 211 -6.79 2.17 21.06
N ASP A 212 -7.41 2.66 22.13
CA ASP A 212 -7.46 1.95 23.43
C ASP A 212 -8.30 0.67 23.32
N TYR A 213 -9.43 0.71 22.63
CA TYR A 213 -10.26 -0.48 22.35
C TYR A 213 -9.48 -1.54 21.56
N MET A 214 -8.71 -1.12 20.56
CA MET A 214 -7.85 -1.99 19.75
C MET A 214 -6.56 -2.41 20.48
N GLU A 215 -6.32 -1.98 21.71
CA GLU A 215 -5.03 -2.14 22.45
C GLU A 215 -3.82 -1.65 21.64
N TYR A 216 -4.01 -0.64 20.78
CA TYR A 216 -2.99 -0.12 19.89
C TYR A 216 -2.12 0.93 20.58
N GLN A 217 -0.85 0.59 20.85
CA GLN A 217 0.05 1.38 21.68
C GLN A 217 0.85 2.47 20.94
N SER A 218 0.78 2.51 19.58
CA SER A 218 1.50 3.53 18.84
C SER A 218 0.84 4.91 19.01
N THR A 219 1.68 5.94 19.11
CA THR A 219 1.26 7.35 19.08
C THR A 219 1.56 8.03 17.75
N GLY A 220 1.96 7.26 16.73
CA GLY A 220 2.32 7.76 15.41
C GLY A 220 1.20 8.54 14.72
N TRP A 221 -0.05 8.21 15.02
CA TRP A 221 -1.23 8.89 14.50
C TRP A 221 -1.41 10.32 15.05
N LYS A 222 -0.90 10.64 16.27
CA LYS A 222 -0.97 11.97 16.87
C LYS A 222 0.09 12.93 16.32
N SER A 223 1.29 12.44 16.08
CA SER A 223 2.45 13.30 15.85
C SER A 223 3.13 13.15 14.50
N ASN A 224 2.70 12.19 13.67
CA ASN A 224 3.33 11.84 12.38
C ASN A 224 4.87 11.67 12.47
N LYS A 225 5.41 11.50 13.65
CA LYS A 225 6.83 11.24 13.81
C LYS A 225 7.08 9.79 13.46
N GLY A 226 7.89 9.57 12.44
CA GLY A 226 8.35 8.25 12.05
C GLY A 226 9.02 7.57 13.24
N ILE A 227 8.73 6.31 13.41
CA ILE A 227 9.57 5.48 14.27
C ILE A 227 10.94 5.49 13.57
N SER A 228 11.99 5.81 14.32
CA SER A 228 13.36 5.57 13.88
C SER A 228 13.59 4.05 13.82
N VAL A 229 12.92 3.39 12.89
CA VAL A 229 12.93 1.92 12.77
C VAL A 229 14.21 1.43 12.12
N LEU A 230 14.97 2.31 11.48
CA LEU A 230 16.13 1.91 10.70
C LEU A 230 17.43 2.55 11.23
N THR A 231 17.83 2.18 12.43
CA THR A 231 19.24 2.25 12.80
C THR A 231 20.08 1.17 12.10
N THR A 232 19.42 0.18 11.51
CA THR A 232 20.09 -0.86 10.71
C THR A 232 20.30 -0.35 9.29
N PRO A 233 21.55 -0.33 8.80
CA PRO A 233 21.82 0.11 7.43
C PRO A 233 21.01 -0.70 6.42
N VAL A 234 20.27 0.01 5.55
CA VAL A 234 19.60 -0.61 4.40
C VAL A 234 20.45 -0.33 3.18
N THR A 235 20.87 -1.39 2.51
CA THR A 235 21.57 -1.28 1.23
C THR A 235 20.73 -1.88 0.12
N HIS A 236 20.77 -1.22 -1.03
CA HIS A 236 20.12 -1.71 -2.24
C HIS A 236 21.18 -2.02 -3.29
N LYS A 237 21.03 -3.16 -3.95
CA LYS A 237 21.82 -3.50 -5.14
C LYS A 237 20.89 -4.02 -6.21
N ASN A 238 21.09 -3.58 -7.43
CA ASN A 238 20.29 -3.99 -8.57
C ASN A 238 21.19 -4.61 -9.63
N TRP A 239 20.65 -5.61 -10.32
CA TRP A 239 21.26 -6.22 -11.49
C TRP A 239 20.23 -6.25 -12.62
N ALA A 240 20.63 -5.91 -13.81
CA ALA A 240 19.77 -5.97 -14.98
C ALA A 240 20.39 -6.79 -16.10
N GLY A 241 19.54 -7.42 -16.90
CA GLY A 241 19.91 -8.19 -18.08
C GLY A 241 18.75 -8.35 -19.04
N ASN A 242 19.07 -8.79 -20.26
CA ASN A 242 18.07 -9.03 -21.30
C ASN A 242 17.81 -10.54 -21.43
N ILE A 243 16.55 -10.91 -21.55
CA ILE A 243 16.06 -12.30 -21.74
C ILE A 243 15.49 -12.49 -23.15
N GLY A 244 15.97 -11.72 -24.12
CA GLY A 244 15.55 -11.74 -25.52
C GLY A 244 15.33 -10.34 -26.06
N PRO A 245 15.01 -10.18 -27.35
CA PRO A 245 14.76 -8.88 -27.96
C PRO A 245 13.58 -8.16 -27.30
N GLY A 246 13.85 -6.99 -26.74
CA GLY A 246 12.83 -6.14 -26.10
C GLY A 246 12.45 -6.55 -24.67
N ASN A 247 12.94 -7.67 -24.15
CA ASN A 247 12.62 -8.15 -22.82
C ASN A 247 13.81 -8.00 -21.88
N SER A 248 13.62 -7.32 -20.78
CA SER A 248 14.62 -7.18 -19.73
C SER A 248 14.10 -7.76 -18.40
N VAL A 249 15.04 -8.15 -17.56
CA VAL A 249 14.78 -8.53 -16.16
C VAL A 249 15.67 -7.70 -15.26
N VAL A 250 15.11 -7.20 -14.15
CA VAL A 250 15.84 -6.47 -13.12
C VAL A 250 15.65 -7.20 -11.79
N LEU A 251 16.76 -7.67 -11.24
CA LEU A 251 16.81 -8.26 -9.90
C LEU A 251 17.18 -7.18 -8.89
N HIS A 252 16.37 -6.99 -7.88
CA HIS A 252 16.60 -6.07 -6.77
C HIS A 252 16.95 -6.84 -5.52
N MET A 253 18.00 -6.45 -4.85
CA MET A 253 18.37 -6.95 -3.53
C MET A 253 18.31 -5.79 -2.53
N THR A 254 17.54 -5.97 -1.48
CA THR A 254 17.52 -5.08 -0.31
C THR A 254 18.10 -5.84 0.86
N THR A 255 19.14 -5.31 1.47
CA THR A 255 19.74 -5.90 2.67
C THR A 255 19.45 -5.01 3.88
N ILE A 256 18.86 -5.57 4.92
CA ILE A 256 18.61 -4.92 6.21
C ILE A 256 19.47 -5.64 7.24
N GLY A 257 20.49 -4.97 7.74
CA GLY A 257 21.51 -5.64 8.56
C GLY A 257 22.20 -6.77 7.79
N ALA A 258 22.06 -8.00 8.26
CA ALA A 258 22.62 -9.20 7.61
C ALA A 258 21.61 -9.97 6.76
N SER A 259 20.35 -9.52 6.65
CA SER A 259 19.27 -10.26 6.00
C SER A 259 18.96 -9.66 4.61
N PRO A 260 19.32 -10.32 3.51
CA PRO A 260 18.93 -9.91 2.16
C PRO A 260 17.50 -10.37 1.84
N SER A 261 16.77 -9.52 1.14
CA SER A 261 15.51 -9.84 0.47
C SER A 261 15.61 -9.49 -1.02
N PHE A 262 14.83 -10.17 -1.85
CA PHE A 262 14.92 -10.03 -3.29
C PHE A 262 13.56 -9.83 -3.91
N THR A 263 13.50 -8.98 -4.94
CA THR A 263 12.35 -8.86 -5.84
C THR A 263 12.83 -8.75 -7.28
N THR A 264 11.97 -9.06 -8.24
CA THR A 264 12.31 -9.02 -9.66
C THR A 264 11.25 -8.26 -10.45
N ASP A 265 11.72 -7.40 -11.37
CA ASP A 265 10.88 -6.73 -12.36
C ASP A 265 11.08 -7.37 -13.73
N ILE A 266 10.01 -7.57 -14.47
CA ILE A 266 10.01 -7.97 -15.89
C ILE A 266 9.10 -6.98 -16.62
N PRO A 267 9.61 -5.82 -17.05
CA PRO A 267 8.80 -4.72 -17.56
C PRO A 267 7.95 -5.08 -18.78
N ALA A 268 8.44 -5.96 -19.65
CA ALA A 268 7.71 -6.39 -20.83
C ALA A 268 6.47 -7.25 -20.51
N GLU A 269 6.40 -7.81 -19.31
CA GLU A 269 5.26 -8.57 -18.80
C GLU A 269 4.46 -7.76 -17.77
N GLU A 270 4.75 -6.47 -17.62
CA GLU A 270 4.14 -5.56 -16.62
C GLU A 270 4.32 -6.05 -15.17
N ILE A 271 5.36 -6.88 -14.94
CA ILE A 271 5.67 -7.43 -13.63
C ILE A 271 6.60 -6.48 -12.90
N THR A 272 6.19 -6.04 -11.73
CA THR A 272 6.97 -5.18 -10.85
C THR A 272 7.06 -5.82 -9.46
N ALA A 273 8.29 -5.86 -8.91
CA ALA A 273 8.57 -6.34 -7.56
C ALA A 273 8.05 -7.76 -7.26
N ALA A 274 8.07 -8.66 -8.25
CA ALA A 274 7.68 -10.06 -8.03
C ALA A 274 8.50 -10.66 -6.88
N PRO A 275 7.88 -11.36 -5.92
CA PRO A 275 8.58 -12.04 -4.83
C PRO A 275 9.63 -13.00 -5.38
N THR A 276 10.82 -12.93 -4.84
CA THR A 276 11.96 -13.67 -5.38
C THR A 276 12.75 -14.34 -4.28
N THR A 277 13.00 -15.64 -4.42
CA THR A 277 13.81 -16.43 -3.50
C THR A 277 15.14 -16.75 -4.16
N VAL A 278 16.25 -16.47 -3.46
CA VAL A 278 17.60 -16.76 -3.93
C VAL A 278 18.22 -17.86 -3.07
N GLN A 279 18.67 -18.91 -3.72
CA GLN A 279 19.44 -19.99 -3.10
C GLN A 279 20.86 -19.96 -3.70
N GLN A 280 21.86 -19.96 -2.84
CA GLN A 280 23.25 -19.98 -3.25
C GLN A 280 23.97 -21.20 -2.69
N ASN A 281 24.69 -21.89 -3.55
CA ASN A 281 25.56 -23.02 -3.23
C ASN A 281 26.95 -22.72 -3.83
N SER A 282 27.90 -22.31 -2.99
CA SER A 282 29.19 -21.80 -3.46
C SER A 282 29.01 -20.65 -4.48
N THR A 283 29.40 -20.86 -5.74
CA THR A 283 29.26 -19.90 -6.82
C THR A 283 27.97 -20.06 -7.63
N GLN A 284 27.21 -21.15 -7.42
CA GLN A 284 25.95 -21.41 -8.12
C GLN A 284 24.79 -20.69 -7.45
N LEU A 285 24.00 -20.00 -8.26
CA LEU A 285 22.78 -19.29 -7.83
C LEU A 285 21.58 -19.88 -8.53
N SER A 286 20.52 -20.12 -7.74
CA SER A 286 19.18 -20.42 -8.20
C SER A 286 18.24 -19.34 -7.67
N ILE A 287 17.61 -18.62 -8.57
CA ILE A 287 16.71 -17.51 -8.27
C ILE A 287 15.31 -17.91 -8.75
N HIS A 288 14.40 -18.12 -7.82
CA HIS A 288 13.01 -18.45 -8.12
C HIS A 288 12.18 -17.17 -8.02
N ILE A 289 11.48 -16.84 -9.10
CA ILE A 289 10.65 -15.66 -9.22
C ILE A 289 9.20 -16.11 -9.19
N ASP A 290 8.46 -15.68 -8.18
CA ASP A 290 7.05 -16.03 -8.04
C ASP A 290 6.19 -15.06 -8.88
N ILE A 291 5.80 -15.55 -10.04
CA ILE A 291 4.88 -14.86 -10.95
C ILE A 291 3.59 -15.67 -10.97
N ALA A 292 2.49 -15.06 -10.58
CA ALA A 292 1.19 -15.74 -10.47
C ALA A 292 0.82 -16.54 -11.72
N GLY A 293 0.81 -17.88 -11.57
CA GLY A 293 0.49 -18.83 -12.65
C GLY A 293 1.63 -19.16 -13.62
N HIS A 294 2.74 -18.44 -13.59
CA HIS A 294 3.86 -18.60 -14.52
C HIS A 294 5.22 -18.40 -13.83
N PRO A 295 5.60 -19.27 -12.89
CA PRO A 295 6.85 -19.12 -12.17
C PRO A 295 8.04 -19.11 -13.14
N ALA A 296 9.01 -18.26 -12.85
CA ALA A 296 10.26 -18.17 -13.59
C ALA A 296 11.46 -18.52 -12.70
N MET A 297 12.54 -18.94 -13.33
CA MET A 297 13.77 -19.31 -12.63
C MET A 297 14.99 -18.75 -13.38
N ILE A 298 15.92 -18.20 -12.63
CA ILE A 298 17.27 -17.90 -13.13
C ILE A 298 18.25 -18.87 -12.47
N SER A 299 19.00 -19.60 -13.26
CA SER A 299 20.06 -20.48 -12.80
C SER A 299 21.38 -20.01 -13.38
N GLY A 300 22.42 -19.84 -12.56
CA GLY A 300 23.68 -19.35 -13.07
C GLY A 300 24.80 -19.33 -12.05
N THR A 301 25.94 -18.81 -12.49
CA THR A 301 27.16 -18.69 -11.69
C THR A 301 27.46 -17.21 -11.47
N MET A 302 27.76 -16.83 -10.23
CA MET A 302 28.24 -15.50 -9.90
C MET A 302 29.75 -15.41 -10.17
N ASP A 303 30.13 -14.45 -11.00
CA ASP A 303 31.52 -14.02 -11.14
C ASP A 303 31.73 -12.92 -10.07
N GLU A 304 32.48 -13.27 -9.02
CA GLU A 304 32.68 -12.38 -7.86
C GLU A 304 33.55 -11.15 -8.22
N ASP A 305 34.50 -11.29 -9.11
CA ASP A 305 35.40 -10.18 -9.51
C ASP A 305 34.66 -9.17 -10.39
N ALA A 306 33.89 -9.65 -11.36
CA ALA A 306 33.10 -8.83 -12.26
C ALA A 306 31.75 -8.46 -11.71
N LYS A 307 31.31 -9.05 -10.57
CA LYS A 307 29.97 -8.93 -9.98
C LYS A 307 28.85 -9.23 -10.96
N LEU A 308 29.08 -10.16 -11.88
CA LEU A 308 28.17 -10.55 -12.93
C LEU A 308 27.53 -11.91 -12.59
N LEU A 309 26.25 -12.06 -12.87
CA LEU A 309 25.62 -13.38 -12.91
C LEU A 309 25.49 -13.82 -14.37
N ARG A 310 26.09 -14.95 -14.71
CA ARG A 310 25.97 -15.60 -16.03
C ARG A 310 25.14 -16.86 -15.88
N GLY A 311 24.07 -16.98 -16.64
CA GLY A 311 23.18 -18.11 -16.50
C GLY A 311 22.07 -18.15 -17.54
N THR A 312 20.98 -18.73 -17.15
CA THR A 312 19.81 -18.95 -17.99
C THR A 312 18.55 -18.51 -17.23
N PHE A 313 17.70 -17.75 -17.90
CA PHE A 313 16.34 -17.48 -17.46
C PHE A 313 15.42 -18.53 -18.07
N THR A 314 14.58 -19.16 -17.26
CA THR A 314 13.63 -20.18 -17.69
C THR A 314 12.23 -19.80 -17.24
N GLN A 315 11.27 -19.82 -18.17
CA GLN A 315 9.86 -19.57 -17.90
C GLN A 315 9.00 -20.31 -18.92
N ASN A 316 7.91 -20.94 -18.49
CA ASN A 316 6.98 -21.66 -19.37
C ASN A 316 7.69 -22.72 -20.27
N GLY A 317 8.68 -23.40 -19.74
CA GLY A 317 9.47 -24.42 -20.47
C GLY A 317 10.44 -23.86 -21.52
N LYS A 318 10.55 -22.55 -21.67
CA LYS A 318 11.53 -21.89 -22.55
C LYS A 318 12.69 -21.36 -21.73
N SER A 319 13.89 -21.46 -22.30
CA SER A 319 15.13 -21.01 -21.65
C SER A 319 15.87 -20.01 -22.53
N TYR A 320 16.36 -18.96 -21.92
CA TYR A 320 17.07 -17.85 -22.56
C TYR A 320 18.40 -17.62 -21.85
N PRO A 321 19.50 -17.45 -22.58
CA PRO A 321 20.77 -17.06 -21.97
C PRO A 321 20.64 -15.69 -21.33
N LEU A 322 21.21 -15.52 -20.14
CA LEU A 322 21.09 -14.30 -19.35
C LEU A 322 22.45 -13.90 -18.75
N ILE A 323 22.76 -12.63 -18.83
CA ILE A 323 23.83 -11.99 -18.07
C ILE A 323 23.23 -10.84 -17.30
N LEU A 324 23.19 -10.94 -15.96
CA LEU A 324 22.83 -9.84 -15.08
C LEU A 324 24.07 -9.03 -14.72
N LYS A 325 24.01 -7.74 -14.97
CA LYS A 325 25.07 -6.76 -14.65
C LYS A 325 24.61 -5.82 -13.56
N PRO A 326 25.48 -5.41 -12.64
CA PRO A 326 25.15 -4.36 -11.69
C PRO A 326 24.68 -3.09 -12.42
N VAL A 327 23.60 -2.51 -11.93
CA VAL A 327 23.10 -1.20 -12.38
C VAL A 327 23.04 -0.26 -11.20
N ALA A 328 23.19 1.04 -11.47
CA ALA A 328 23.13 2.05 -10.42
C ALA A 328 21.78 1.97 -9.67
N THR A 329 21.85 2.06 -8.36
CA THR A 329 20.68 2.32 -7.51
C THR A 329 20.47 3.83 -7.52
N HIS A 330 19.48 4.29 -8.22
CA HIS A 330 19.09 5.71 -8.20
C HIS A 330 18.13 5.99 -7.05
#